data_e355c4b8744b7cc02b31cf0e1ad3c436
#
_entry.id   e355c4b8744b7cc02b31cf0e1ad3c436
#
_cell.length_a   1.000
_cell.length_b   1.000
_cell.length_c   1.000
_cell.angle_alpha   90.00
_cell.angle_beta   90.00
_cell.angle_gamma   90.00
#
_symmetry.space_group_name_H-M   'P 1'
#
loop_
_entity.id
_entity.type
_entity.pdbx_description
1 polymer ?
#
loop_
_entity_poly.entity_id
_entity_poly.type
_entity_poly.pdbx_seq_one_letter_code
_entity_poly.pdbx_strand_id
1 'polypeptide(L)'
;LDPCSSFNTPNLLKNFFIMTHIIEVHGREIIDSRGNPTVEVEVELSSGGFGRAAVPSGASTGEHEAIELRDGEKDRYLGKGVSQAVDNVNENIAETLVGLDATDQTAIDRAMLELDGTPNKSVLGANAILGASMATAHAAAQACGLPLYKYLGGPNAKVLPVPMMNVLNGGSHSDAPIDVQEFMIMPVGASTFKESIRMGCEIFHSLKKVLRDQGLSTAVGDEGGFAPNLASNVAALEVLSTAVENAGYKLGDQIQFALDVASSEFFDKEKGKYVFGKSDGSERDSDEMVAFYEELVNKFPIRSIEDGCDENDWAGWKKLTDAIGDRVQLVGDDLFVTNVDFLKKGIDQGVANSILVKVNQIGTLTETFDAVEMAKEAQYTSVISHRSGETEDVTIADI
;
A
#
# COMPACT_ATOMS: atom_id res chain seq x y z
N LEU A 1 35.21 46.39 43.09
CA LEU A 1 34.81 46.43 41.68
C LEU A 1 34.57 45.00 41.23
N ASP A 2 33.38 44.59 41.40
CA ASP A 2 32.87 43.22 41.00
C ASP A 2 32.00 43.38 39.75
N PRO A 3 32.30 42.75 38.63
CA PRO A 3 31.44 42.69 37.48
C PRO A 3 31.03 41.24 37.19
N CYS A 4 30.11 40.73 37.98
CA CYS A 4 29.35 39.55 37.58
C CYS A 4 27.86 39.81 37.81
N SER A 5 27.25 40.62 36.94
CA SER A 5 25.81 40.72 36.86
C SER A 5 25.29 39.45 36.15
N SER A 6 24.60 38.63 36.93
CA SER A 6 23.86 37.43 36.54
C SER A 6 22.98 37.67 35.30
N PHE A 7 23.35 37.06 34.19
CA PHE A 7 22.39 36.81 33.10
C PHE A 7 21.39 35.76 33.57
N ASN A 8 20.22 36.24 33.90
CA ASN A 8 19.07 35.37 34.23
C ASN A 8 18.53 34.77 32.89
N THR A 9 18.96 33.58 32.54
CA THR A 9 18.50 32.82 31.37
C THR A 9 17.66 31.58 31.73
N PRO A 10 16.50 31.71 32.44
CA PRO A 10 15.63 30.59 32.64
C PRO A 10 14.40 30.54 31.69
N ASN A 11 14.09 31.60 30.96
CA ASN A 11 12.83 31.64 30.19
C ASN A 11 12.98 31.37 28.69
N LEU A 12 14.16 31.50 28.09
CA LEU A 12 14.36 31.24 26.69
C LEU A 12 14.39 29.73 26.37
N LEU A 13 14.91 28.89 27.27
CA LEU A 13 14.95 27.43 27.08
C LEU A 13 13.59 26.77 27.34
N LYS A 14 12.74 27.34 28.22
CA LYS A 14 11.39 26.82 28.44
C LYS A 14 10.46 27.02 27.25
N ASN A 15 10.66 28.10 26.48
CA ASN A 15 9.83 28.36 25.27
C ASN A 15 10.28 27.55 24.05
N PHE A 16 11.50 27.00 24.01
CA PHE A 16 11.93 26.14 22.91
C PHE A 16 11.32 24.74 22.96
N PHE A 17 10.90 24.27 24.13
CA PHE A 17 10.26 22.95 24.31
C PHE A 17 8.73 22.93 24.06
N ILE A 18 8.13 24.07 23.76
CA ILE A 18 6.65 24.20 23.59
C ILE A 18 6.24 24.29 22.11
N MET A 19 7.20 24.33 21.18
CA MET A 19 6.92 24.69 19.77
C MET A 19 6.29 23.59 18.93
N THR A 20 6.28 22.33 19.39
CA THR A 20 5.81 21.17 18.62
C THR A 20 4.54 20.52 19.19
N HIS A 21 3.93 21.16 20.20
CA HIS A 21 2.68 20.65 20.77
C HIS A 21 1.51 20.87 19.82
N ILE A 22 0.68 19.85 19.68
CA ILE A 22 -0.55 19.89 18.93
C ILE A 22 -1.54 20.85 19.61
N ILE A 23 -2.09 21.79 18.87
CA ILE A 23 -3.09 22.75 19.36
C ILE A 23 -4.47 22.51 18.73
N GLU A 24 -4.53 21.91 17.55
CA GLU A 24 -5.77 21.60 16.85
C GLU A 24 -5.60 20.32 16.02
N VAL A 25 -6.66 19.50 16.00
CA VAL A 25 -6.84 18.35 15.10
C VAL A 25 -8.21 18.48 14.50
N HIS A 26 -8.31 18.46 13.17
CA HIS A 26 -9.57 18.63 12.46
C HIS A 26 -9.70 17.62 11.31
N GLY A 27 -10.78 16.83 11.37
CA GLY A 27 -11.16 15.86 10.34
C GLY A 27 -12.27 16.38 9.43
N ARG A 28 -12.24 15.96 8.17
CA ARG A 28 -13.32 16.19 7.21
C ARG A 28 -13.50 15.02 6.27
N GLU A 29 -14.70 14.91 5.71
CA GLU A 29 -14.97 13.99 4.61
C GLU A 29 -14.54 14.62 3.29
N ILE A 30 -13.79 13.87 2.48
CA ILE A 30 -13.41 14.22 1.11
C ILE A 30 -13.80 13.09 0.16
N ILE A 31 -13.56 13.25 -1.15
CA ILE A 31 -13.89 12.24 -2.15
C ILE A 31 -12.60 11.65 -2.74
N ASP A 32 -12.51 10.33 -2.80
CA ASP A 32 -11.39 9.59 -3.40
C ASP A 32 -11.46 9.54 -4.94
N SER A 33 -10.44 8.96 -5.59
CA SER A 33 -10.34 8.82 -7.04
C SER A 33 -11.46 7.99 -7.67
N ARG A 34 -12.19 7.19 -6.88
CA ARG A 34 -13.35 6.40 -7.32
C ARG A 34 -14.68 7.09 -7.09
N GLY A 35 -14.68 8.28 -6.47
CA GLY A 35 -15.90 9.01 -6.10
C GLY A 35 -16.54 8.51 -4.80
N ASN A 36 -15.81 7.77 -3.97
CA ASN A 36 -16.26 7.37 -2.64
C ASN A 36 -15.74 8.33 -1.57
N PRO A 37 -16.47 8.52 -0.46
CA PRO A 37 -15.97 9.30 0.67
C PRO A 37 -14.74 8.65 1.32
N THR A 38 -13.83 9.50 1.79
CA THR A 38 -12.72 9.13 2.68
C THR A 38 -12.42 10.26 3.65
N VAL A 39 -11.50 10.01 4.61
CA VAL A 39 -11.15 10.94 5.68
C VAL A 39 -9.92 11.75 5.30
N GLU A 40 -9.98 13.07 5.50
CA GLU A 40 -8.81 13.97 5.52
C GLU A 40 -8.68 14.55 6.91
N VAL A 41 -7.46 14.64 7.45
CA VAL A 41 -7.16 15.20 8.77
C VAL A 41 -6.12 16.30 8.63
N GLU A 42 -6.32 17.38 9.36
CA GLU A 42 -5.38 18.48 9.56
C GLU A 42 -4.92 18.54 11.01
N VAL A 43 -3.65 18.82 11.23
CA VAL A 43 -3.04 19.02 12.53
C VAL A 43 -2.28 20.33 12.55
N GLU A 44 -2.54 21.19 13.55
CA GLU A 44 -1.83 22.44 13.76
C GLU A 44 -1.03 22.38 15.06
N LEU A 45 0.21 22.92 15.01
CA LEU A 45 1.12 22.96 16.14
C LEU A 45 1.25 24.39 16.70
N SER A 46 1.62 24.50 17.96
CA SER A 46 1.86 25.79 18.63
C SER A 46 2.93 26.65 17.98
N SER A 47 3.81 26.07 17.16
CA SER A 47 4.78 26.79 16.32
C SER A 47 4.20 27.38 15.04
N GLY A 48 2.96 27.06 14.70
CA GLY A 48 2.37 27.27 13.38
C GLY A 48 2.75 26.19 12.37
N GLY A 49 3.40 25.10 12.81
CA GLY A 49 3.58 23.90 11.99
C GLY A 49 2.22 23.30 11.63
N PHE A 50 2.04 22.92 10.36
CA PHE A 50 0.78 22.43 9.84
C PHE A 50 1.01 21.14 9.05
N GLY A 51 0.16 20.14 9.28
CA GLY A 51 0.15 18.90 8.53
C GLY A 51 -1.25 18.55 8.06
N ARG A 52 -1.36 17.99 6.87
CA ARG A 52 -2.59 17.49 6.29
C ARG A 52 -2.33 16.16 5.65
N ALA A 53 -3.21 15.21 5.85
CA ALA A 53 -3.16 13.89 5.25
C ALA A 53 -4.55 13.37 4.89
N ALA A 54 -4.64 12.65 3.79
CA ALA A 54 -5.88 12.04 3.31
C ALA A 54 -5.71 10.52 3.20
N VAL A 55 -6.66 9.78 3.73
CA VAL A 55 -6.56 8.34 3.90
C VAL A 55 -6.96 7.61 2.61
N PRO A 56 -6.13 6.68 2.09
CA PRO A 56 -6.50 5.83 0.96
C PRO A 56 -7.52 4.76 1.39
N SER A 57 -8.28 4.22 0.42
CA SER A 57 -9.34 3.25 0.67
C SER A 57 -9.27 2.07 -0.31
N GLY A 58 -9.34 0.84 0.19
CA GLY A 58 -9.34 -0.38 -0.62
C GLY A 58 -10.66 -0.68 -1.33
N ALA A 59 -10.60 -1.47 -2.42
CA ALA A 59 -11.77 -2.09 -3.05
C ALA A 59 -11.98 -3.52 -2.54
N SER A 60 -10.97 -4.37 -2.66
CA SER A 60 -10.86 -5.65 -1.98
C SER A 60 -10.11 -5.44 -0.66
N THR A 61 -10.46 -6.17 0.36
CA THR A 61 -9.84 -6.09 1.69
C THR A 61 -9.60 -7.49 2.21
N GLY A 62 -8.38 -7.75 2.72
CA GLY A 62 -8.04 -8.98 3.41
C GLY A 62 -8.89 -9.18 4.67
N GLU A 63 -9.16 -10.42 5.04
CA GLU A 63 -10.01 -10.78 6.19
C GLU A 63 -9.48 -10.16 7.51
N HIS A 64 -8.19 -9.91 7.60
CA HIS A 64 -7.50 -9.47 8.82
C HIS A 64 -7.07 -8.00 8.81
N GLU A 65 -7.45 -7.21 7.81
CA GLU A 65 -7.19 -5.76 7.80
C GLU A 65 -7.85 -5.05 8.97
N ALA A 66 -7.23 -3.95 9.43
CA ALA A 66 -7.86 -3.03 10.35
C ALA A 66 -9.13 -2.40 9.74
N ILE A 67 -10.11 -2.11 10.58
CA ILE A 67 -11.45 -1.72 10.13
C ILE A 67 -11.44 -0.28 9.59
N GLU A 68 -11.75 -0.12 8.31
CA GLU A 68 -12.16 1.15 7.74
C GLU A 68 -13.60 1.44 8.19
N LEU A 69 -13.76 2.43 9.08
CA LEU A 69 -15.08 2.75 9.62
C LEU A 69 -15.95 3.45 8.57
N ARG A 70 -17.09 2.84 8.25
CA ARG A 70 -18.10 3.34 7.32
C ARG A 70 -19.43 3.49 8.03
N ASP A 71 -20.23 4.53 7.66
CA ASP A 71 -21.49 4.86 8.32
C ASP A 71 -22.56 3.78 8.13
N GLY A 72 -22.55 3.06 7.01
CA GLY A 72 -23.52 2.01 6.69
C GLY A 72 -24.91 2.52 6.27
N GLU A 73 -25.16 3.83 6.28
CA GLU A 73 -26.40 4.48 5.90
C GLU A 73 -26.59 4.47 4.39
N LYS A 74 -27.47 3.60 3.89
CA LYS A 74 -27.64 3.36 2.44
C LYS A 74 -28.09 4.60 1.67
N ASP A 75 -28.78 5.53 2.32
CA ASP A 75 -29.30 6.76 1.70
C ASP A 75 -28.19 7.81 1.47
N ARG A 76 -27.02 7.62 2.09
CA ARG A 76 -25.87 8.49 1.94
C ARG A 76 -24.68 7.69 1.41
N TYR A 77 -24.18 8.07 0.23
CA TYR A 77 -23.06 7.37 -0.45
C TYR A 77 -23.20 5.83 -0.50
N LEU A 78 -24.42 5.32 -0.60
CA LEU A 78 -24.71 3.87 -0.61
C LEU A 78 -24.16 3.10 0.59
N GLY A 79 -24.05 3.76 1.75
CA GLY A 79 -23.50 3.19 2.97
C GLY A 79 -21.99 3.43 3.17
N LYS A 80 -21.31 4.07 2.21
CA LYS A 80 -19.86 4.31 2.25
C LYS A 80 -19.45 5.64 2.89
N GLY A 81 -20.38 6.40 3.51
CA GLY A 81 -20.06 7.63 4.23
C GLY A 81 -19.04 7.38 5.35
N VAL A 82 -18.32 8.42 5.77
CA VAL A 82 -17.28 8.36 6.82
C VAL A 82 -17.53 9.38 7.93
N SER A 83 -18.79 9.79 8.11
CA SER A 83 -19.15 10.81 9.12
C SER A 83 -18.75 10.38 10.53
N GLN A 84 -18.98 9.12 10.90
CA GLN A 84 -18.58 8.59 12.20
C GLN A 84 -17.06 8.64 12.43
N ALA A 85 -16.28 8.31 11.40
CA ALA A 85 -14.81 8.41 11.46
C ALA A 85 -14.36 9.88 11.60
N VAL A 86 -15.01 10.80 10.90
CA VAL A 86 -14.76 12.25 11.01
C VAL A 86 -15.12 12.76 12.40
N ASP A 87 -16.26 12.36 12.96
CA ASP A 87 -16.67 12.72 14.32
C ASP A 87 -15.65 12.17 15.34
N ASN A 88 -15.17 10.93 15.17
CA ASN A 88 -14.13 10.37 16.02
C ASN A 88 -12.83 11.17 15.97
N VAL A 89 -12.45 11.71 14.80
CA VAL A 89 -11.28 12.62 14.69
C VAL A 89 -11.53 13.90 15.47
N ASN A 90 -12.69 14.55 15.24
CA ASN A 90 -12.98 15.90 15.76
C ASN A 90 -13.28 15.91 17.27
N GLU A 91 -13.76 14.82 17.83
CA GLU A 91 -14.12 14.72 19.23
C GLU A 91 -13.06 13.91 20.02
N ASN A 92 -13.00 12.60 19.79
CA ASN A 92 -12.23 11.67 20.61
C ASN A 92 -10.71 11.79 20.41
N ILE A 93 -10.27 11.77 19.14
CA ILE A 93 -8.84 11.85 18.79
C ILE A 93 -8.29 13.24 19.07
N ALA A 94 -9.03 14.30 18.71
CA ALA A 94 -8.61 15.67 18.98
C ALA A 94 -8.43 15.93 20.49
N GLU A 95 -9.39 15.51 21.34
CA GLU A 95 -9.26 15.65 22.79
C GLU A 95 -8.04 14.91 23.35
N THR A 96 -7.71 13.75 22.76
CA THR A 96 -6.59 12.92 23.22
C THR A 96 -5.24 13.49 22.79
N LEU A 97 -5.13 14.04 21.57
CA LEU A 97 -3.85 14.47 20.99
C LEU A 97 -3.48 15.91 21.32
N VAL A 98 -4.44 16.81 21.55
CA VAL A 98 -4.16 18.21 21.89
C VAL A 98 -3.31 18.29 23.16
N GLY A 99 -2.16 19.01 23.04
CA GLY A 99 -1.18 19.15 24.10
C GLY A 99 -0.02 18.15 24.06
N LEU A 100 -0.10 17.08 23.24
CA LEU A 100 1.02 16.17 23.05
C LEU A 100 2.07 16.77 22.10
N ASP A 101 3.29 16.26 22.19
CA ASP A 101 4.39 16.65 21.30
C ASP A 101 4.32 15.85 19.98
N ALA A 102 4.06 16.54 18.88
CA ALA A 102 3.94 15.94 17.56
C ALA A 102 5.23 15.25 17.07
N THR A 103 6.39 15.56 17.65
CA THR A 103 7.66 14.91 17.29
C THR A 103 7.84 13.53 17.93
N ASP A 104 6.99 13.16 18.90
CA ASP A 104 6.95 11.82 19.47
C ASP A 104 5.85 10.97 18.79
N GLN A 105 6.08 10.60 17.52
CA GLN A 105 5.12 9.84 16.70
C GLN A 105 4.64 8.57 17.41
N THR A 106 5.55 7.88 18.11
CA THR A 106 5.20 6.63 18.79
C THR A 106 4.27 6.85 19.97
N ALA A 107 4.41 7.96 20.70
CA ALA A 107 3.49 8.33 21.78
C ALA A 107 2.12 8.74 21.22
N ILE A 108 2.09 9.49 20.10
CA ILE A 108 0.86 9.90 19.40
C ILE A 108 0.07 8.67 18.94
N ASP A 109 0.71 7.77 18.21
CA ASP A 109 0.05 6.57 17.68
C ASP A 109 -0.44 5.66 18.81
N ARG A 110 0.39 5.46 19.85
CA ARG A 110 0.02 4.68 21.04
C ARG A 110 -1.20 5.27 21.77
N ALA A 111 -1.27 6.58 21.92
CA ALA A 111 -2.41 7.23 22.58
C ALA A 111 -3.72 6.95 21.82
N MET A 112 -3.70 6.95 20.49
CA MET A 112 -4.86 6.61 19.67
C MET A 112 -5.22 5.12 19.74
N LEU A 113 -4.21 4.23 19.74
CA LEU A 113 -4.43 2.78 19.88
C LEU A 113 -5.00 2.41 21.25
N GLU A 114 -4.52 3.05 22.32
CA GLU A 114 -5.07 2.87 23.68
C GLU A 114 -6.50 3.42 23.82
N LEU A 115 -6.81 4.50 23.11
CA LEU A 115 -8.16 5.08 23.06
C LEU A 115 -9.14 4.15 22.34
N ASP A 116 -8.75 3.55 21.21
CA ASP A 116 -9.57 2.58 20.49
C ASP A 116 -9.76 1.28 21.30
N GLY A 117 -8.69 0.75 21.88
CA GLY A 117 -8.68 -0.42 22.76
C GLY A 117 -9.00 -1.75 22.07
N THR A 118 -9.16 -1.79 20.74
CA THR A 118 -9.45 -3.01 19.98
C THR A 118 -8.27 -3.39 19.06
N PRO A 119 -8.03 -4.69 18.80
CA PRO A 119 -6.90 -5.11 17.99
C PRO A 119 -7.01 -4.70 16.51
N ASN A 120 -8.23 -4.46 16.02
CA ASN A 120 -8.52 -4.13 14.62
C ASN A 120 -9.06 -2.71 14.43
N LYS A 121 -8.95 -1.84 15.44
CA LYS A 121 -9.35 -0.41 15.37
C LYS A 121 -10.84 -0.21 15.05
N SER A 122 -11.69 -1.10 15.56
CA SER A 122 -13.13 -1.12 15.22
C SER A 122 -13.97 -0.06 15.93
N VAL A 123 -13.43 0.64 16.94
CA VAL A 123 -14.14 1.69 17.69
C VAL A 123 -13.99 3.05 17.01
N LEU A 124 -12.76 3.47 16.76
CA LEU A 124 -12.47 4.76 16.12
C LEU A 124 -12.45 4.68 14.60
N GLY A 125 -12.03 3.53 14.07
CA GLY A 125 -11.75 3.31 12.67
C GLY A 125 -10.28 3.54 12.31
N ALA A 126 -9.69 2.59 11.59
CA ALA A 126 -8.31 2.72 11.10
C ALA A 126 -8.12 3.96 10.22
N ASN A 127 -9.14 4.36 9.47
CA ASN A 127 -9.14 5.57 8.66
C ASN A 127 -9.04 6.86 9.51
N ALA A 128 -9.75 6.96 10.61
CA ALA A 128 -9.64 8.10 11.54
C ALA A 128 -8.26 8.17 12.19
N ILE A 129 -7.78 7.04 12.71
CA ILE A 129 -6.48 6.92 13.37
C ILE A 129 -5.34 7.23 12.41
N LEU A 130 -5.34 6.62 11.22
CA LEU A 130 -4.30 6.83 10.22
C LEU A 130 -4.23 8.27 9.73
N GLY A 131 -5.39 8.90 9.49
CA GLY A 131 -5.44 10.30 9.09
C GLY A 131 -4.73 11.21 10.09
N ALA A 132 -5.00 11.02 11.39
CA ALA A 132 -4.37 11.78 12.46
C ALA A 132 -2.86 11.44 12.61
N SER A 133 -2.48 10.17 12.48
CA SER A 133 -1.09 9.70 12.52
C SER A 133 -0.25 10.37 11.41
N MET A 134 -0.70 10.29 10.15
CA MET A 134 -0.01 10.89 9.00
C MET A 134 0.02 12.42 9.09
N ALA A 135 -1.10 13.08 9.41
CA ALA A 135 -1.16 14.54 9.52
C ALA A 135 -0.22 15.07 10.60
N THR A 136 -0.09 14.35 11.73
CA THR A 136 0.86 14.69 12.80
C THR A 136 2.30 14.61 12.30
N ALA A 137 2.67 13.56 11.56
CA ALA A 137 4.01 13.44 10.97
C ALA A 137 4.33 14.59 10.00
N HIS A 138 3.38 15.00 9.16
CA HIS A 138 3.52 16.14 8.27
C HIS A 138 3.73 17.46 9.05
N ALA A 139 2.94 17.69 10.11
CA ALA A 139 3.06 18.88 10.96
C ALA A 139 4.43 18.94 11.67
N ALA A 140 4.87 17.80 12.21
CA ALA A 140 6.18 17.67 12.86
C ALA A 140 7.33 17.88 11.88
N ALA A 141 7.26 17.27 10.68
CA ALA A 141 8.25 17.48 9.63
C ALA A 141 8.38 18.96 9.25
N GLN A 142 7.25 19.66 9.08
CA GLN A 142 7.22 21.07 8.78
C GLN A 142 7.82 21.90 9.91
N ALA A 143 7.47 21.61 11.18
CA ALA A 143 8.03 22.29 12.34
C ALA A 143 9.56 22.10 12.46
N CYS A 144 10.06 20.93 12.06
CA CYS A 144 11.48 20.63 11.99
C CYS A 144 12.19 21.23 10.76
N GLY A 145 11.45 21.81 9.83
CA GLY A 145 12.00 22.36 8.57
C GLY A 145 12.52 21.28 7.62
N LEU A 146 11.97 20.07 7.69
CA LEU A 146 12.38 18.91 6.90
C LEU A 146 11.26 18.50 5.93
N PRO A 147 11.58 18.01 4.72
CA PRO A 147 10.62 17.26 3.93
C PRO A 147 10.28 15.93 4.62
N LEU A 148 9.06 15.41 4.44
CA LEU A 148 8.55 14.27 5.19
C LEU A 148 9.48 13.05 5.10
N TYR A 149 9.96 12.68 3.90
CA TYR A 149 10.86 11.53 3.73
C TYR A 149 12.15 11.62 4.57
N LYS A 150 12.67 12.85 4.81
CA LYS A 150 13.83 13.03 5.67
C LYS A 150 13.47 13.02 7.15
N TYR A 151 12.28 13.49 7.48
CA TYR A 151 11.80 13.44 8.85
C TYR A 151 11.59 11.98 9.28
N LEU A 152 10.95 11.17 8.43
CA LEU A 152 10.69 9.76 8.69
C LEU A 152 11.94 8.89 8.58
N GLY A 153 12.68 8.98 7.48
CA GLY A 153 13.81 8.11 7.15
C GLY A 153 15.18 8.61 7.57
N GLY A 154 15.25 9.82 8.18
CA GLY A 154 16.50 10.43 8.64
C GLY A 154 17.42 10.90 7.50
N PRO A 155 18.68 11.27 7.83
CA PRO A 155 19.59 11.90 6.86
C PRO A 155 20.03 10.96 5.72
N ASN A 156 19.83 9.65 5.85
CA ASN A 156 20.21 8.68 4.83
C ASN A 156 19.06 8.30 3.88
N ALA A 157 17.87 8.84 4.05
CA ALA A 157 16.74 8.65 3.15
C ALA A 157 17.05 9.26 1.77
N LYS A 158 17.34 8.40 0.78
CA LYS A 158 17.82 8.82 -0.55
C LYS A 158 17.60 7.80 -1.66
N VAL A 159 17.01 6.64 -1.33
CA VAL A 159 16.81 5.56 -2.29
C VAL A 159 15.37 5.58 -2.77
N LEU A 160 15.17 5.68 -4.08
CA LEU A 160 13.88 5.48 -4.71
C LEU A 160 13.76 4.03 -5.17
N PRO A 161 12.60 3.39 -5.01
CA PRO A 161 12.38 2.01 -5.45
C PRO A 161 12.28 1.91 -6.97
N VAL A 162 12.43 0.70 -7.49
CA VAL A 162 11.97 0.39 -8.86
C VAL A 162 10.45 0.41 -8.84
N PRO A 163 9.79 1.26 -9.65
CA PRO A 163 8.33 1.32 -9.65
C PRO A 163 7.74 0.05 -10.28
N MET A 164 6.69 -0.47 -9.63
CA MET A 164 5.81 -1.51 -10.16
C MET A 164 4.56 -0.82 -10.69
N MET A 165 4.29 -0.94 -11.99
CA MET A 165 3.22 -0.19 -12.66
C MET A 165 2.19 -1.16 -13.21
N ASN A 166 0.98 -1.16 -12.65
CA ASN A 166 -0.13 -1.92 -13.18
C ASN A 166 -0.59 -1.33 -14.53
N VAL A 167 -0.55 -2.13 -15.59
CA VAL A 167 -0.87 -1.70 -16.95
C VAL A 167 -1.98 -2.54 -17.61
N LEU A 168 -2.31 -3.71 -17.04
CA LEU A 168 -3.37 -4.57 -17.52
C LEU A 168 -4.05 -5.26 -16.36
N ASN A 169 -5.39 -5.25 -16.34
CA ASN A 169 -6.24 -5.79 -15.30
C ASN A 169 -7.00 -7.03 -15.75
N GLY A 170 -7.13 -7.97 -14.83
CA GLY A 170 -8.01 -9.13 -14.85
C GLY A 170 -8.70 -9.29 -13.50
N GLY A 171 -8.96 -10.50 -13.06
CA GLY A 171 -9.54 -10.80 -11.76
C GLY A 171 -10.82 -10.02 -11.45
N SER A 172 -10.99 -9.58 -10.22
CA SER A 172 -12.13 -8.77 -9.79
C SER A 172 -12.12 -7.35 -10.39
N HIS A 173 -10.98 -6.89 -10.91
CA HIS A 173 -10.83 -5.57 -11.52
C HIS A 173 -11.24 -5.49 -12.99
N SER A 174 -11.74 -6.59 -13.58
CA SER A 174 -12.12 -6.65 -15.00
C SER A 174 -13.19 -7.71 -15.25
N ASP A 175 -14.06 -7.47 -16.24
CA ASP A 175 -14.99 -8.49 -16.76
C ASP A 175 -14.31 -9.46 -17.74
N ALA A 176 -13.02 -9.30 -18.02
CA ALA A 176 -12.25 -10.16 -18.93
C ALA A 176 -12.12 -11.59 -18.39
N PRO A 177 -11.99 -12.61 -19.28
CA PRO A 177 -11.78 -14.01 -18.89
C PRO A 177 -10.32 -14.27 -18.48
N ILE A 178 -9.83 -13.50 -17.51
CA ILE A 178 -8.49 -13.56 -16.95
C ILE A 178 -8.63 -13.62 -15.42
N ASP A 179 -8.03 -14.60 -14.75
CA ASP A 179 -8.17 -14.78 -13.31
C ASP A 179 -7.15 -13.96 -12.51
N VAL A 180 -5.92 -13.82 -13.01
CA VAL A 180 -4.88 -12.97 -12.41
C VAL A 180 -5.32 -11.50 -12.44
N GLN A 181 -5.24 -10.83 -11.29
CA GLN A 181 -5.84 -9.51 -11.09
C GLN A 181 -5.07 -8.38 -11.74
N GLU A 182 -3.71 -8.38 -11.62
CA GLU A 182 -2.87 -7.32 -12.14
C GLU A 182 -1.64 -7.84 -12.87
N PHE A 183 -1.33 -7.20 -13.99
CA PHE A 183 -0.11 -7.42 -14.74
C PHE A 183 0.68 -6.12 -14.78
N MET A 184 1.80 -6.12 -14.08
CA MET A 184 2.64 -4.96 -13.88
C MET A 184 3.93 -5.04 -14.68
N ILE A 185 4.49 -3.88 -15.02
CA ILE A 185 5.83 -3.72 -15.57
C ILE A 185 6.77 -3.13 -14.53
N MET A 186 8.02 -3.60 -14.54
CA MET A 186 9.11 -3.15 -13.68
C MET A 186 10.29 -2.71 -14.56
N PRO A 187 10.57 -1.40 -14.69
CA PRO A 187 11.69 -0.88 -15.48
C PRO A 187 13.04 -1.02 -14.74
N VAL A 188 13.50 -2.26 -14.56
CA VAL A 188 14.70 -2.60 -13.77
C VAL A 188 16.00 -2.12 -14.43
N GLY A 189 16.02 -1.92 -15.75
CA GLY A 189 17.17 -1.45 -16.49
C GLY A 189 17.30 0.08 -16.58
N ALA A 190 16.40 0.83 -15.94
CA ALA A 190 16.46 2.28 -15.93
C ALA A 190 17.59 2.80 -15.04
N SER A 191 18.31 3.82 -15.49
CA SER A 191 19.41 4.42 -14.73
C SER A 191 18.95 5.42 -13.65
N THR A 192 17.72 5.90 -13.75
CA THR A 192 17.11 6.86 -12.81
C THR A 192 15.61 6.59 -12.69
N PHE A 193 15.01 7.04 -11.57
CA PHE A 193 13.55 6.95 -11.38
C PHE A 193 12.77 7.69 -12.50
N LYS A 194 13.25 8.87 -12.93
CA LYS A 194 12.68 9.61 -14.04
C LYS A 194 12.66 8.77 -15.33
N GLU A 195 13.72 8.03 -15.58
CA GLU A 195 13.82 7.13 -16.73
C GLU A 195 12.85 5.96 -16.60
N SER A 196 12.71 5.37 -15.40
CA SER A 196 11.73 4.32 -15.13
C SER A 196 10.30 4.77 -15.47
N ILE A 197 9.92 5.98 -15.05
CA ILE A 197 8.58 6.54 -15.35
C ILE A 197 8.42 6.75 -16.86
N ARG A 198 9.44 7.27 -17.56
CA ARG A 198 9.40 7.44 -19.02
C ARG A 198 9.16 6.11 -19.72
N MET A 199 9.97 5.08 -19.36
CA MET A 199 9.81 3.74 -19.93
C MET A 199 8.42 3.17 -19.70
N GLY A 200 7.88 3.31 -18.48
CA GLY A 200 6.53 2.87 -18.14
C GLY A 200 5.44 3.55 -18.98
N CYS A 201 5.50 4.87 -19.13
CA CYS A 201 4.56 5.62 -19.97
C CYS A 201 4.62 5.21 -21.44
N GLU A 202 5.82 5.05 -22.00
CA GLU A 202 5.99 4.65 -23.39
C GLU A 202 5.46 3.23 -23.64
N ILE A 203 5.70 2.28 -22.72
CA ILE A 203 5.15 0.92 -22.80
C ILE A 203 3.62 0.95 -22.67
N PHE A 204 3.06 1.73 -21.74
CA PHE A 204 1.61 1.86 -21.58
C PHE A 204 0.93 2.36 -22.86
N HIS A 205 1.50 3.36 -23.52
CA HIS A 205 1.00 3.84 -24.81
C HIS A 205 1.21 2.85 -25.96
N SER A 206 2.30 2.10 -25.94
CA SER A 206 2.54 0.99 -26.88
C SER A 206 1.49 -0.11 -26.69
N LEU A 207 1.21 -0.50 -25.44
CA LEU A 207 0.18 -1.48 -25.10
C LEU A 207 -1.21 -1.02 -25.59
N LYS A 208 -1.56 0.23 -25.38
CA LYS A 208 -2.80 0.80 -25.93
C LYS A 208 -2.93 0.64 -27.44
N LYS A 209 -1.81 0.84 -28.15
CA LYS A 209 -1.77 0.66 -29.61
C LYS A 209 -1.92 -0.82 -30.00
N VAL A 210 -1.21 -1.73 -29.33
CA VAL A 210 -1.27 -3.18 -29.58
C VAL A 210 -2.70 -3.69 -29.38
N LEU A 211 -3.35 -3.31 -28.28
CA LEU A 211 -4.74 -3.69 -27.99
C LEU A 211 -5.70 -3.17 -29.07
N ARG A 212 -5.57 -1.93 -29.45
CA ARG A 212 -6.39 -1.32 -30.50
C ARG A 212 -6.23 -1.98 -31.88
N ASP A 213 -4.99 -2.29 -32.26
CA ASP A 213 -4.68 -2.95 -33.53
C ASP A 213 -5.27 -4.38 -33.57
N GLN A 214 -5.49 -5.01 -32.41
CA GLN A 214 -6.17 -6.29 -32.27
C GLN A 214 -7.71 -6.16 -32.10
N GLY A 215 -8.25 -4.94 -32.12
CA GLY A 215 -9.68 -4.68 -31.94
C GLY A 215 -10.17 -4.87 -30.49
N LEU A 216 -9.26 -4.86 -29.51
CA LEU A 216 -9.56 -5.03 -28.10
C LEU A 216 -9.86 -3.70 -27.40
N SER A 217 -10.57 -3.78 -26.26
CA SER A 217 -10.89 -2.62 -25.42
C SER A 217 -9.62 -1.96 -24.89
N THR A 218 -9.64 -0.63 -24.86
CA THR A 218 -8.64 0.19 -24.16
C THR A 218 -9.28 1.01 -23.03
N ALA A 219 -10.44 0.58 -22.53
CA ALA A 219 -10.99 1.07 -21.27
C ALA A 219 -10.06 0.63 -20.14
N VAL A 220 -9.99 1.46 -19.09
CA VAL A 220 -9.15 1.20 -17.91
C VAL A 220 -10.03 0.80 -16.73
N GLY A 221 -9.49 -0.05 -15.86
CA GLY A 221 -10.08 -0.36 -14.57
C GLY A 221 -9.79 0.73 -13.52
N ASP A 222 -10.24 0.51 -12.29
CA ASP A 222 -10.12 1.46 -11.17
C ASP A 222 -8.67 1.83 -10.84
N GLU A 223 -7.73 0.93 -11.11
CA GLU A 223 -6.28 1.13 -10.86
C GLU A 223 -5.49 1.52 -12.11
N GLY A 224 -6.17 1.93 -13.18
CA GLY A 224 -5.58 2.55 -14.36
C GLY A 224 -5.02 1.60 -15.41
N GLY A 225 -4.95 0.29 -15.16
CA GLY A 225 -4.60 -0.72 -16.15
C GLY A 225 -5.71 -0.93 -17.19
N PHE A 226 -5.36 -1.31 -18.43
CA PHE A 226 -6.36 -1.67 -19.43
C PHE A 226 -7.08 -2.96 -19.05
N ALA A 227 -8.36 -3.05 -19.39
CA ALA A 227 -9.20 -4.23 -19.14
C ALA A 227 -9.68 -4.86 -20.48
N PRO A 228 -8.79 -5.45 -21.30
CA PRO A 228 -9.14 -6.06 -22.57
C PRO A 228 -9.71 -7.47 -22.38
N ASN A 229 -10.60 -7.88 -23.25
CA ASN A 229 -11.10 -9.26 -23.29
C ASN A 229 -10.07 -10.18 -23.97
N LEU A 230 -9.07 -10.64 -23.21
CA LEU A 230 -8.04 -11.58 -23.64
C LEU A 230 -8.40 -13.01 -23.24
N ALA A 231 -7.91 -13.98 -23.99
CA ALA A 231 -8.35 -15.37 -23.87
C ALA A 231 -7.77 -16.13 -22.67
N SER A 232 -6.69 -15.63 -22.04
CA SER A 232 -6.02 -16.30 -20.92
C SER A 232 -5.01 -15.39 -20.23
N ASN A 233 -4.53 -15.80 -19.04
CA ASN A 233 -3.42 -15.14 -18.33
C ASN A 233 -2.13 -15.10 -19.17
N VAL A 234 -1.85 -16.17 -19.93
CA VAL A 234 -0.70 -16.25 -20.84
C VAL A 234 -0.84 -15.25 -21.99
N ALA A 235 -2.03 -15.11 -22.58
CA ALA A 235 -2.28 -14.13 -23.64
C ALA A 235 -2.06 -12.69 -23.16
N ALA A 236 -2.36 -12.37 -21.89
CA ALA A 236 -2.06 -11.07 -21.29
C ALA A 236 -0.55 -10.79 -21.24
N LEU A 237 0.25 -11.76 -20.81
CA LEU A 237 1.71 -11.64 -20.80
C LEU A 237 2.33 -11.55 -22.20
N GLU A 238 1.77 -12.26 -23.19
CA GLU A 238 2.22 -12.17 -24.59
C GLU A 238 1.93 -10.81 -25.21
N VAL A 239 0.75 -10.25 -24.98
CA VAL A 239 0.38 -8.90 -25.44
C VAL A 239 1.28 -7.85 -24.78
N LEU A 240 1.54 -8.00 -23.49
CA LEU A 240 2.43 -7.10 -22.76
C LEU A 240 3.88 -7.21 -23.24
N SER A 241 4.36 -8.42 -23.52
CA SER A 241 5.68 -8.65 -24.12
C SER A 241 5.83 -7.92 -25.47
N THR A 242 4.80 -8.07 -26.33
CA THR A 242 4.74 -7.37 -27.62
C THR A 242 4.76 -5.85 -27.44
N ALA A 243 4.07 -5.34 -26.43
CA ALA A 243 4.04 -3.90 -26.15
C ALA A 243 5.40 -3.36 -25.70
N VAL A 244 6.14 -4.11 -24.88
CA VAL A 244 7.52 -3.78 -24.45
C VAL A 244 8.46 -3.72 -25.63
N GLU A 245 8.44 -4.75 -26.49
CA GLU A 245 9.29 -4.81 -27.68
C GLU A 245 8.97 -3.70 -28.69
N ASN A 246 7.70 -3.42 -28.94
CA ASN A 246 7.25 -2.34 -29.82
C ASN A 246 7.61 -0.95 -29.28
N ALA A 247 7.74 -0.79 -27.98
CA ALA A 247 8.24 0.43 -27.34
C ALA A 247 9.78 0.57 -27.47
N GLY A 248 10.47 -0.46 -27.98
CA GLY A 248 11.91 -0.46 -28.21
C GLY A 248 12.74 -0.91 -27.00
N TYR A 249 12.11 -1.53 -25.99
CA TYR A 249 12.79 -2.02 -24.80
C TYR A 249 13.05 -3.52 -24.85
N LYS A 250 14.10 -3.96 -24.14
CA LYS A 250 14.48 -5.37 -24.04
C LYS A 250 13.78 -6.01 -22.85
N LEU A 251 12.91 -6.97 -23.16
CA LEU A 251 12.26 -7.78 -22.17
C LEU A 251 13.28 -8.67 -21.44
N GLY A 252 13.18 -8.77 -20.11
CA GLY A 252 14.10 -9.47 -19.24
C GLY A 252 15.26 -8.61 -18.75
N ASP A 253 15.90 -7.86 -19.64
CA ASP A 253 17.06 -7.02 -19.31
C ASP A 253 16.66 -5.65 -18.75
N GLN A 254 15.75 -4.95 -19.46
CA GLN A 254 15.34 -3.60 -19.11
C GLN A 254 13.99 -3.56 -18.44
N ILE A 255 13.08 -4.44 -18.85
CA ILE A 255 11.72 -4.56 -18.30
C ILE A 255 11.51 -5.99 -17.84
N GLN A 256 11.05 -6.13 -16.61
CA GLN A 256 10.57 -7.38 -16.06
C GLN A 256 9.09 -7.22 -15.70
N PHE A 257 8.40 -8.31 -15.43
CA PHE A 257 6.99 -8.32 -15.05
C PHE A 257 6.82 -8.56 -13.56
N ALA A 258 5.71 -8.05 -13.02
CA ALA A 258 5.18 -8.42 -11.74
C ALA A 258 3.69 -8.77 -11.90
N LEU A 259 3.21 -9.65 -11.06
CA LEU A 259 1.82 -10.06 -11.01
C LEU A 259 1.26 -9.82 -9.62
N ASP A 260 0.04 -9.32 -9.53
CA ASP A 260 -0.83 -9.55 -8.38
C ASP A 260 -1.88 -10.58 -8.81
N VAL A 261 -1.88 -11.71 -8.14
CA VAL A 261 -2.78 -12.83 -8.47
C VAL A 261 -4.09 -12.73 -7.71
N ALA A 262 -4.05 -12.15 -6.51
CA ALA A 262 -5.19 -12.08 -5.58
C ALA A 262 -5.91 -13.43 -5.44
N SER A 263 -5.14 -14.49 -5.15
CA SER A 263 -5.62 -15.88 -5.23
C SER A 263 -6.77 -16.18 -4.29
N SER A 264 -6.94 -15.44 -3.20
CA SER A 264 -8.07 -15.55 -2.28
C SER A 264 -9.41 -15.29 -2.95
N GLU A 265 -9.46 -14.47 -4.01
CA GLU A 265 -10.68 -14.11 -4.75
C GLU A 265 -11.27 -15.30 -5.54
N PHE A 266 -10.45 -16.27 -5.88
CA PHE A 266 -10.90 -17.48 -6.59
C PHE A 266 -10.60 -18.80 -5.87
N PHE A 267 -10.27 -18.73 -4.58
CA PHE A 267 -10.13 -19.91 -3.74
C PHE A 267 -11.50 -20.36 -3.20
N ASP A 268 -11.92 -21.54 -3.59
CA ASP A 268 -13.14 -22.20 -3.09
C ASP A 268 -12.83 -22.90 -1.76
N LYS A 269 -13.22 -22.26 -0.65
CA LYS A 269 -12.96 -22.76 0.73
C LYS A 269 -13.66 -24.12 0.99
N GLU A 270 -14.77 -24.44 0.32
CA GLU A 270 -15.48 -25.72 0.48
C GLU A 270 -14.76 -26.87 -0.23
N LYS A 271 -14.20 -26.60 -1.40
CA LYS A 271 -13.45 -27.57 -2.18
C LYS A 271 -11.98 -27.65 -1.77
N GLY A 272 -11.44 -26.62 -1.12
CA GLY A 272 -10.01 -26.46 -0.88
C GLY A 272 -9.20 -26.34 -2.18
N LYS A 273 -9.74 -25.63 -3.18
CA LYS A 273 -9.14 -25.51 -4.52
C LYS A 273 -9.27 -24.09 -5.07
N TYR A 274 -8.32 -23.73 -5.89
CA TYR A 274 -8.32 -22.53 -6.72
C TYR A 274 -9.11 -22.79 -8.00
N VAL A 275 -10.18 -22.04 -8.22
CA VAL A 275 -11.10 -22.23 -9.36
C VAL A 275 -10.89 -21.10 -10.36
N PHE A 276 -10.31 -21.40 -11.50
CA PHE A 276 -10.08 -20.44 -12.59
C PHE A 276 -11.35 -20.17 -13.37
N GLY A 277 -12.36 -19.66 -12.67
CA GLY A 277 -13.73 -19.53 -13.17
C GLY A 277 -13.91 -18.50 -14.28
N LYS A 278 -12.99 -17.55 -14.42
CA LYS A 278 -13.05 -16.56 -15.50
C LYS A 278 -12.41 -17.05 -16.79
N SER A 279 -11.35 -17.86 -16.71
CA SER A 279 -10.63 -18.34 -17.90
C SER A 279 -11.11 -19.72 -18.37
N ASP A 280 -10.50 -20.78 -17.89
CA ASP A 280 -10.68 -22.13 -18.43
C ASP A 280 -11.55 -23.08 -17.57
N GLY A 281 -11.98 -22.61 -16.41
CA GLY A 281 -12.76 -23.39 -15.46
C GLY A 281 -11.97 -24.48 -14.75
N SER A 282 -10.63 -24.48 -14.85
CA SER A 282 -9.79 -25.47 -14.17
C SER A 282 -9.83 -25.29 -12.66
N GLU A 283 -9.78 -26.41 -11.94
CA GLU A 283 -9.65 -26.43 -10.49
C GLU A 283 -8.26 -26.94 -10.13
N ARG A 284 -7.52 -26.18 -9.33
CA ARG A 284 -6.14 -26.47 -8.95
C ARG A 284 -6.02 -26.58 -7.43
N ASP A 285 -5.24 -27.55 -6.97
CA ASP A 285 -4.73 -27.53 -5.59
C ASP A 285 -3.44 -26.71 -5.49
N SER A 286 -2.88 -26.62 -4.27
CA SER A 286 -1.68 -25.81 -4.03
C SER A 286 -0.46 -26.31 -4.83
N ASP A 287 -0.30 -27.62 -5.07
CA ASP A 287 0.79 -28.17 -5.87
C ASP A 287 0.63 -27.80 -7.35
N GLU A 288 -0.59 -27.84 -7.87
CA GLU A 288 -0.93 -27.44 -9.23
C GLU A 288 -0.79 -25.91 -9.42
N MET A 289 -1.04 -25.11 -8.38
CA MET A 289 -0.76 -23.67 -8.40
C MET A 289 0.75 -23.39 -8.46
N VAL A 290 1.57 -24.09 -7.68
CA VAL A 290 3.03 -23.96 -7.75
C VAL A 290 3.52 -24.30 -9.16
N ALA A 291 3.07 -25.40 -9.75
CA ALA A 291 3.44 -25.79 -11.12
C ALA A 291 3.03 -24.73 -12.16
N PHE A 292 1.86 -24.10 -11.99
CA PHE A 292 1.40 -23.01 -12.85
C PHE A 292 2.36 -21.80 -12.79
N TYR A 293 2.80 -21.41 -11.60
CA TYR A 293 3.76 -20.30 -11.47
C TYR A 293 5.15 -20.67 -11.99
N GLU A 294 5.62 -21.89 -11.78
CA GLU A 294 6.88 -22.35 -12.36
C GLU A 294 6.88 -22.26 -13.91
N GLU A 295 5.76 -22.67 -14.53
CA GLU A 295 5.59 -22.55 -15.99
C GLU A 295 5.65 -21.09 -16.44
N LEU A 296 4.92 -20.17 -15.76
CA LEU A 296 4.92 -18.75 -16.10
C LEU A 296 6.30 -18.10 -15.94
N VAL A 297 6.98 -18.36 -14.82
CA VAL A 297 8.32 -17.81 -14.53
C VAL A 297 9.38 -18.35 -15.50
N ASN A 298 9.23 -19.58 -15.97
CA ASN A 298 10.13 -20.15 -16.97
C ASN A 298 9.88 -19.58 -18.37
N LYS A 299 8.66 -19.15 -18.68
CA LYS A 299 8.27 -18.61 -20.00
C LYS A 299 8.47 -17.10 -20.11
N PHE A 300 8.24 -16.36 -19.02
CA PHE A 300 8.26 -14.90 -18.99
C PHE A 300 9.21 -14.40 -17.89
N PRO A 301 9.83 -13.22 -18.04
CA PRO A 301 10.70 -12.64 -17.02
C PRO A 301 9.90 -12.04 -15.85
N ILE A 302 9.18 -12.87 -15.13
CA ILE A 302 8.42 -12.48 -13.95
C ILE A 302 9.37 -12.38 -12.76
N ARG A 303 9.44 -11.22 -12.14
CA ARG A 303 10.31 -10.92 -11.01
C ARG A 303 9.58 -10.94 -9.68
N SER A 304 8.28 -10.65 -9.67
CA SER A 304 7.48 -10.56 -8.46
C SER A 304 6.11 -11.19 -8.67
N ILE A 305 5.64 -11.93 -7.67
CA ILE A 305 4.28 -12.50 -7.61
C ILE A 305 3.71 -12.15 -6.23
N GLU A 306 2.61 -11.42 -6.24
CA GLU A 306 1.85 -11.05 -5.07
C GLU A 306 0.66 -11.99 -4.92
N ASP A 307 0.37 -12.38 -3.68
CA ASP A 307 -0.73 -13.25 -3.26
C ASP A 307 -0.96 -14.47 -4.18
N GLY A 308 0.14 -15.20 -4.37
CA GLY A 308 0.15 -16.42 -5.20
C GLY A 308 -0.64 -17.59 -4.62
N CYS A 309 -1.01 -17.55 -3.35
CA CYS A 309 -1.90 -18.50 -2.67
C CYS A 309 -2.90 -17.76 -1.79
N ASP A 310 -4.00 -18.42 -1.40
CA ASP A 310 -4.99 -17.91 -0.45
C ASP A 310 -4.35 -17.49 0.87
N GLU A 311 -4.85 -16.42 1.48
CA GLU A 311 -4.34 -15.84 2.73
C GLU A 311 -4.29 -16.84 3.91
N ASN A 312 -5.06 -17.91 3.84
CA ASN A 312 -5.09 -18.97 4.85
C ASN A 312 -4.34 -20.25 4.42
N ASP A 313 -3.90 -20.37 3.16
CA ASP A 313 -3.15 -21.54 2.64
C ASP A 313 -1.64 -21.45 2.92
N TRP A 314 -1.27 -21.39 4.19
CA TRP A 314 0.13 -21.31 4.65
C TRP A 314 0.99 -22.48 4.14
N ALA A 315 0.39 -23.65 3.93
CA ALA A 315 1.08 -24.81 3.38
C ALA A 315 1.37 -24.65 1.88
N GLY A 316 0.44 -24.11 1.11
CA GLY A 316 0.63 -23.75 -0.28
C GLY A 316 1.70 -22.65 -0.44
N TRP A 317 1.64 -21.61 0.37
CA TRP A 317 2.65 -20.56 0.42
C TRP A 317 4.06 -21.10 0.71
N LYS A 318 4.18 -22.06 1.64
CA LYS A 318 5.47 -22.71 1.92
C LYS A 318 6.00 -23.45 0.70
N LYS A 319 5.16 -24.23 0.03
CA LYS A 319 5.54 -24.95 -1.20
C LYS A 319 5.96 -23.99 -2.31
N LEU A 320 5.21 -22.90 -2.50
CA LEU A 320 5.52 -21.86 -3.47
C LEU A 320 6.88 -21.22 -3.18
N THR A 321 7.12 -20.89 -1.91
CA THR A 321 8.40 -20.28 -1.48
C THR A 321 9.57 -21.21 -1.73
N ASP A 322 9.43 -22.50 -1.40
CA ASP A 322 10.47 -23.50 -1.60
C ASP A 322 10.76 -23.74 -3.10
N ALA A 323 9.75 -23.61 -3.98
CA ALA A 323 9.88 -23.88 -5.39
C ALA A 323 10.53 -22.72 -6.19
N ILE A 324 10.14 -21.47 -5.92
CA ILE A 324 10.56 -20.33 -6.73
C ILE A 324 11.06 -19.11 -5.95
N GLY A 325 11.05 -19.14 -4.62
CA GLY A 325 11.41 -18.00 -3.80
C GLY A 325 12.87 -17.54 -3.90
N ASP A 326 13.76 -18.37 -4.43
CA ASP A 326 15.16 -18.02 -4.74
C ASP A 326 15.29 -17.18 -6.02
N ARG A 327 14.28 -17.19 -6.89
CA ARG A 327 14.27 -16.51 -8.20
C ARG A 327 13.29 -15.36 -8.28
N VAL A 328 12.22 -15.43 -7.49
CA VAL A 328 11.06 -14.52 -7.56
C VAL A 328 10.79 -13.89 -6.20
N GLN A 329 10.50 -12.61 -6.20
CA GLN A 329 9.94 -11.92 -5.04
C GLN A 329 8.51 -12.40 -4.83
N LEU A 330 8.25 -13.06 -3.70
CA LEU A 330 6.94 -13.54 -3.31
C LEU A 330 6.38 -12.61 -2.24
N VAL A 331 5.38 -11.83 -2.63
CA VAL A 331 4.83 -10.73 -1.83
C VAL A 331 3.55 -11.19 -1.16
N GLY A 332 3.49 -11.07 0.16
CA GLY A 332 2.24 -11.26 0.90
C GLY A 332 1.54 -9.92 1.11
N ASP A 333 0.36 -9.74 0.51
CA ASP A 333 -0.59 -8.66 0.76
C ASP A 333 -1.63 -9.14 1.79
N ASP A 334 -2.65 -9.85 1.37
CA ASP A 334 -3.68 -10.40 2.26
C ASP A 334 -3.10 -11.39 3.28
N LEU A 335 -2.00 -12.06 2.92
CA LEU A 335 -1.27 -12.95 3.83
C LEU A 335 -0.74 -12.24 5.08
N PHE A 336 -0.26 -11.00 4.96
CA PHE A 336 0.41 -10.26 6.03
C PHE A 336 -0.34 -9.02 6.51
N VAL A 337 -1.18 -8.43 5.69
CA VAL A 337 -2.01 -7.23 5.96
C VAL A 337 -1.24 -6.12 6.68
N THR A 338 0.04 -5.92 6.34
CA THR A 338 0.95 -4.96 6.99
C THR A 338 1.10 -5.18 8.52
N ASN A 339 0.79 -6.38 9.01
CA ASN A 339 0.73 -6.71 10.43
C ASN A 339 1.96 -7.52 10.87
N VAL A 340 2.64 -7.06 11.93
CA VAL A 340 3.87 -7.69 12.45
C VAL A 340 3.66 -9.12 12.96
N ASP A 341 2.50 -9.47 13.48
CA ASP A 341 2.23 -10.82 14.00
C ASP A 341 2.12 -11.83 12.84
N PHE A 342 1.43 -11.46 11.74
CA PHE A 342 1.35 -12.27 10.53
C PHE A 342 2.70 -12.34 9.82
N LEU A 343 3.41 -11.21 9.71
CA LEU A 343 4.75 -11.18 9.13
C LEU A 343 5.71 -12.07 9.91
N LYS A 344 5.71 -11.97 11.25
CA LYS A 344 6.51 -12.83 12.12
C LYS A 344 6.20 -14.31 11.90
N LYS A 345 4.92 -14.67 11.80
CA LYS A 345 4.51 -16.05 11.49
C LYS A 345 5.10 -16.53 10.16
N GLY A 346 5.08 -15.68 9.12
CA GLY A 346 5.68 -15.98 7.82
C GLY A 346 7.18 -16.19 7.91
N ILE A 347 7.88 -15.29 8.60
CA ILE A 347 9.33 -15.39 8.83
C ILE A 347 9.68 -16.68 9.56
N ASP A 348 8.98 -17.00 10.66
CA ASP A 348 9.23 -18.19 11.47
C ASP A 348 9.01 -19.49 10.67
N GLN A 349 8.12 -19.48 9.68
CA GLN A 349 7.82 -20.64 8.83
C GLN A 349 8.60 -20.65 7.49
N GLY A 350 9.33 -19.59 7.18
CA GLY A 350 10.01 -19.42 5.89
C GLY A 350 9.04 -19.35 4.72
N VAL A 351 8.01 -18.54 4.85
CA VAL A 351 6.91 -18.33 3.88
C VAL A 351 6.99 -16.95 3.30
N ALA A 352 6.91 -16.82 1.98
CA ALA A 352 7.15 -15.59 1.22
C ALA A 352 8.60 -15.07 1.37
N ASN A 353 8.92 -13.91 0.83
CA ASN A 353 10.20 -13.21 1.00
C ASN A 353 10.05 -11.69 0.86
N SER A 354 8.81 -11.22 0.81
CA SER A 354 8.44 -9.82 0.72
C SER A 354 7.08 -9.57 1.37
N ILE A 355 6.88 -8.37 1.87
CA ILE A 355 5.58 -7.88 2.37
C ILE A 355 5.09 -6.74 1.49
N LEU A 356 3.79 -6.72 1.18
CA LEU A 356 3.13 -5.52 0.69
C LEU A 356 2.78 -4.63 1.88
N VAL A 357 3.07 -3.34 1.78
CA VAL A 357 2.84 -2.38 2.85
C VAL A 357 1.76 -1.40 2.41
N LYS A 358 0.61 -1.48 3.05
CA LYS A 358 -0.53 -0.60 2.87
C LYS A 358 -0.85 0.07 4.20
N VAL A 359 -0.57 1.36 4.32
CA VAL A 359 -0.69 2.10 5.60
C VAL A 359 -2.06 1.96 6.27
N ASN A 360 -3.12 1.87 5.47
CA ASN A 360 -4.49 1.76 6.00
C ASN A 360 -4.90 0.34 6.42
N GLN A 361 -4.15 -0.71 6.03
CA GLN A 361 -4.40 -2.08 6.52
C GLN A 361 -4.08 -2.22 8.00
N ILE A 362 -3.15 -1.41 8.51
CA ILE A 362 -2.73 -1.43 9.91
C ILE A 362 -3.16 -0.18 10.68
N GLY A 363 -3.11 1.02 10.08
CA GLY A 363 -3.77 2.23 10.56
C GLY A 363 -2.92 3.21 11.37
N THR A 364 -1.61 3.00 11.54
CA THR A 364 -0.66 3.99 12.07
C THR A 364 0.67 3.96 11.32
N LEU A 365 1.40 5.07 11.33
CA LEU A 365 2.77 5.11 10.80
C LEU A 365 3.73 4.27 11.65
N THR A 366 3.58 4.27 12.97
CA THR A 366 4.42 3.46 13.87
C THR A 366 4.32 1.98 13.54
N GLU A 367 3.11 1.41 13.48
CA GLU A 367 2.92 -0.01 13.14
C GLU A 367 3.38 -0.32 11.70
N THR A 368 3.20 0.63 10.77
CA THR A 368 3.69 0.50 9.39
C THR A 368 5.22 0.36 9.36
N PHE A 369 5.94 1.23 10.10
CA PHE A 369 7.39 1.16 10.16
C PHE A 369 7.88 -0.08 10.92
N ASP A 370 7.19 -0.51 11.97
CA ASP A 370 7.51 -1.75 12.68
C ASP A 370 7.47 -2.95 11.73
N ALA A 371 6.48 -3.02 10.83
CA ALA A 371 6.39 -4.06 9.81
C ALA A 371 7.53 -3.99 8.77
N VAL A 372 7.86 -2.78 8.29
CA VAL A 372 8.97 -2.56 7.34
C VAL A 372 10.32 -2.92 7.98
N GLU A 373 10.55 -2.54 9.24
CA GLU A 373 11.80 -2.83 9.95
C GLU A 373 11.93 -4.34 10.21
N MET A 374 10.88 -5.00 10.69
CA MET A 374 10.86 -6.45 10.88
C MET A 374 11.14 -7.20 9.58
N ALA A 375 10.53 -6.79 8.46
CA ALA A 375 10.80 -7.37 7.14
C ALA A 375 12.28 -7.24 6.77
N LYS A 376 12.84 -6.06 6.92
CA LYS A 376 14.25 -5.77 6.63
C LYS A 376 15.21 -6.59 7.48
N GLU A 377 14.96 -6.72 8.78
CA GLU A 377 15.78 -7.53 9.70
C GLU A 377 15.78 -9.01 9.29
N ALA A 378 14.65 -9.50 8.79
CA ALA A 378 14.49 -10.87 8.30
C ALA A 378 14.98 -11.06 6.84
N GLN A 379 15.54 -10.03 6.21
CA GLN A 379 15.95 -10.02 4.80
C GLN A 379 14.78 -10.17 3.81
N TYR A 380 13.57 -9.86 4.23
CA TYR A 380 12.43 -9.67 3.34
C TYR A 380 12.50 -8.29 2.71
N THR A 381 11.97 -8.16 1.51
CA THR A 381 11.75 -6.86 0.88
C THR A 381 10.38 -6.29 1.26
N SER A 382 10.23 -4.98 1.10
CA SER A 382 8.95 -4.30 1.29
C SER A 382 8.54 -3.62 -0.01
N VAL A 383 7.28 -3.81 -0.41
CA VAL A 383 6.66 -3.11 -1.54
C VAL A 383 5.66 -2.13 -0.96
N ILE A 384 5.94 -0.83 -1.09
CA ILE A 384 5.00 0.20 -0.62
C ILE A 384 3.93 0.38 -1.67
N SER A 385 2.68 0.18 -1.28
CA SER A 385 1.56 0.10 -2.20
C SER A 385 0.57 1.24 -2.03
N HIS A 386 -0.03 1.63 -3.15
CA HIS A 386 -1.26 2.40 -3.20
C HIS A 386 -2.47 1.54 -2.77
N ARG A 387 -3.66 2.16 -2.79
CA ARG A 387 -4.95 1.45 -2.74
C ARG A 387 -5.78 1.82 -3.99
N SER A 388 -6.88 1.11 -4.21
CA SER A 388 -7.77 1.36 -5.36
C SER A 388 -8.44 2.74 -5.30
N GLY A 389 -8.69 3.27 -4.11
CA GLY A 389 -9.18 4.62 -3.87
C GLY A 389 -8.07 5.51 -3.32
N GLU A 390 -7.53 6.37 -4.17
CA GLU A 390 -6.45 7.30 -3.84
C GLU A 390 -6.95 8.75 -3.81
N THR A 391 -6.11 9.61 -3.22
CA THR A 391 -6.33 11.04 -3.05
C THR A 391 -5.13 11.84 -3.59
N GLU A 392 -5.02 13.11 -3.22
CA GLU A 392 -3.81 13.92 -3.48
C GLU A 392 -2.65 13.60 -2.51
N ASP A 393 -2.88 12.78 -1.47
CA ASP A 393 -1.87 12.42 -0.48
C ASP A 393 -0.75 11.60 -1.11
N VAL A 394 0.49 11.92 -0.75
CA VAL A 394 1.70 11.28 -1.27
C VAL A 394 2.58 10.67 -0.17
N THR A 395 2.04 10.53 1.03
CA THR A 395 2.78 10.02 2.21
C THR A 395 3.43 8.67 1.93
N ILE A 396 2.77 7.77 1.19
CA ILE A 396 3.33 6.46 0.81
C ILE A 396 4.59 6.57 -0.07
N ALA A 397 4.76 7.66 -0.82
CA ALA A 397 5.97 7.88 -1.60
C ALA A 397 7.13 8.38 -0.73
N ASP A 398 6.85 9.00 0.41
CA ASP A 398 7.85 9.44 1.38
C ASP A 398 8.28 8.32 2.34
N ILE A 399 7.40 7.33 2.61
CA ILE A 399 7.70 6.12 3.38
C ILE A 399 8.67 5.24 2.60
#